data_8bb328c33ab0b2bf410df27436f9dce5
#
_entry.id   8bb328c33ab0b2bf410df27436f9dce5
#
_cell.length_a   1.000
_cell.length_b   1.000
_cell.length_c   1.000
_cell.angle_alpha   90.00
_cell.angle_beta   90.00
_cell.angle_gamma   90.00
#
_symmetry.space_group_name_H-M   'P 1'
#
loop_
_entity.id
_entity.type
_entity.pdbx_description
1 polymer ?
#
loop_
_entity_poly.entity_id
_entity_poly.type
_entity_poly.pdbx_seq_one_letter_code
_entity_poly.pdbx_strand_id
1 'polypeptide(L)'
;MAGIVMLMLMAFSTLNGYAQSVKKPDGIVFIENSWMDALHQAQVKNKYIFVDAYASWCGPCKLLKNTTFKNSKVAAFFNDNFINVAIDMEKGDGPALAQQWGIQAYPTLIVFDANGKPVTGTMGYMGAGDLIKFGKLALSKTAAQ
;
A
#
# COMPACT_ATOMS: atom_id res chain seq x y z
N MET A 1 -33.80 -40.03 55.75
CA MET A 1 -34.01 -38.98 54.76
C MET A 1 -32.63 -38.49 54.24
N ALA A 2 -32.29 -38.99 53.07
CA ALA A 2 -30.97 -38.76 52.46
C ALA A 2 -31.01 -37.50 51.56
N GLY A 3 -30.26 -36.51 51.90
CA GLY A 3 -30.07 -35.29 51.08
C GLY A 3 -28.92 -35.51 50.10
N ILE A 4 -29.23 -35.58 48.82
CA ILE A 4 -28.23 -35.67 47.74
C ILE A 4 -27.75 -34.27 47.46
N VAL A 5 -26.49 -33.97 47.83
CA VAL A 5 -25.77 -32.75 47.41
C VAL A 5 -25.17 -33.00 46.00
N MET A 6 -25.78 -32.41 45.01
CA MET A 6 -25.32 -32.50 43.61
C MET A 6 -24.23 -31.42 43.42
N LEU A 7 -22.98 -31.83 43.36
CA LEU A 7 -21.84 -30.97 43.06
C LEU A 7 -21.82 -30.67 41.53
N MET A 8 -22.26 -29.48 41.16
CA MET A 8 -22.05 -28.97 39.76
C MET A 8 -20.58 -28.55 39.59
N LEU A 9 -19.82 -29.38 38.90
CA LEU A 9 -18.51 -29.05 38.40
C LEU A 9 -18.67 -28.13 37.19
N MET A 10 -18.50 -26.80 37.39
CA MET A 10 -18.35 -25.86 36.30
C MET A 10 -16.99 -26.07 35.65
N ALA A 11 -16.96 -26.70 34.48
CA ALA A 11 -15.79 -26.78 33.62
C ALA A 11 -15.53 -25.36 33.04
N PHE A 12 -14.57 -24.66 33.61
CA PHE A 12 -14.00 -23.43 33.00
C PHE A 12 -13.22 -23.84 31.76
N SER A 13 -13.84 -23.77 30.60
CA SER A 13 -13.15 -23.90 29.31
C SER A 13 -12.28 -22.65 29.12
N THR A 14 -10.97 -22.76 29.38
CA THR A 14 -9.99 -21.76 29.01
C THR A 14 -9.89 -21.69 27.49
N LEU A 15 -10.51 -20.69 26.89
CA LEU A 15 -10.28 -20.31 25.52
C LEU A 15 -8.85 -19.78 25.42
N ASN A 16 -7.91 -20.67 25.10
CA ASN A 16 -6.58 -20.29 24.64
C ASN A 16 -6.74 -19.56 23.29
N GLY A 17 -6.85 -18.24 23.33
CA GLY A 17 -6.77 -17.40 22.14
C GLY A 17 -5.37 -17.56 21.55
N TYR A 18 -5.24 -18.34 20.49
CA TYR A 18 -4.07 -18.35 19.65
C TYR A 18 -3.97 -16.97 19.00
N ALA A 19 -3.17 -16.09 19.57
CA ALA A 19 -2.74 -14.87 18.90
C ALA A 19 -1.92 -15.29 17.67
N GLN A 20 -2.57 -15.40 16.52
CA GLN A 20 -1.87 -15.57 15.25
C GLN A 20 -1.02 -14.30 15.07
N SER A 21 0.30 -14.45 15.17
CA SER A 21 1.22 -13.38 14.81
C SER A 21 1.05 -13.12 13.31
N VAL A 22 0.34 -12.06 12.97
CA VAL A 22 0.21 -11.59 11.58
C VAL A 22 1.62 -11.22 11.13
N LYS A 23 2.23 -12.06 10.30
CA LYS A 23 3.57 -11.80 9.75
C LYS A 23 3.52 -10.48 9.00
N LYS A 24 4.30 -9.49 9.45
CA LYS A 24 4.39 -8.19 8.81
C LYS A 24 4.83 -8.37 7.35
N PRO A 25 4.19 -7.69 6.37
CA PRO A 25 4.57 -7.82 4.96
C PRO A 25 6.05 -7.51 4.73
N ASP A 26 6.69 -8.26 3.83
CA ASP A 26 8.06 -8.01 3.39
C ASP A 26 8.07 -6.90 2.33
N GLY A 27 7.85 -5.65 2.77
CA GLY A 27 7.82 -4.48 1.89
C GLY A 27 6.45 -3.85 1.72
N ILE A 28 6.37 -2.88 0.79
CA ILE A 28 5.10 -2.28 0.38
C ILE A 28 4.23 -3.35 -0.29
N VAL A 29 2.97 -3.42 0.12
CA VAL A 29 1.97 -4.30 -0.52
C VAL A 29 1.32 -3.54 -1.65
N PHE A 30 1.54 -3.99 -2.88
CA PHE A 30 0.98 -3.38 -4.08
C PHE A 30 -0.19 -4.19 -4.65
N ILE A 31 -1.19 -3.47 -5.13
CA ILE A 31 -2.13 -3.96 -6.14
C ILE A 31 -1.36 -3.96 -7.47
N GLU A 32 -1.35 -5.09 -8.17
CA GLU A 32 -0.58 -5.20 -9.41
C GLU A 32 -1.45 -4.95 -10.64
N ASN A 33 -1.07 -3.97 -11.47
CA ASN A 33 -1.66 -3.66 -12.77
C ASN A 33 -3.18 -3.41 -12.78
N SER A 34 -3.78 -2.98 -11.68
CA SER A 34 -5.21 -2.68 -11.60
C SER A 34 -5.46 -1.30 -10.99
N TRP A 35 -5.49 -0.28 -11.86
CA TRP A 35 -5.83 1.09 -11.45
C TRP A 35 -7.25 1.17 -10.89
N MET A 36 -8.21 0.50 -11.52
CA MET A 36 -9.60 0.55 -11.09
C MET A 36 -9.82 -0.05 -9.70
N ASP A 37 -9.13 -1.14 -9.36
CA ASP A 37 -9.19 -1.72 -8.00
C ASP A 37 -8.56 -0.78 -6.97
N ALA A 38 -7.44 -0.15 -7.32
CA ALA A 38 -6.79 0.83 -6.44
C ALA A 38 -7.72 2.04 -6.18
N LEU A 39 -8.34 2.58 -7.23
CA LEU A 39 -9.28 3.68 -7.14
C LEU A 39 -10.51 3.31 -6.28
N HIS A 40 -11.11 2.16 -6.53
CA HIS A 40 -12.23 1.67 -5.74
C HIS A 40 -11.86 1.52 -4.25
N GLN A 41 -10.73 0.88 -3.94
CA GLN A 41 -10.29 0.74 -2.55
C GLN A 41 -9.98 2.09 -1.89
N ALA A 42 -9.41 3.03 -2.64
CA ALA A 42 -9.13 4.38 -2.15
C ALA A 42 -10.41 5.12 -1.78
N GLN A 43 -11.45 5.04 -2.61
CA GLN A 43 -12.76 5.63 -2.33
C GLN A 43 -13.43 5.02 -1.11
N VAL A 44 -13.47 3.68 -1.01
CA VAL A 44 -14.08 2.97 0.12
C VAL A 44 -13.37 3.28 1.44
N LYS A 45 -12.03 3.36 1.43
CA LYS A 45 -11.21 3.57 2.64
C LYS A 45 -10.88 5.05 2.90
N ASN A 46 -11.28 5.95 2.01
CA ASN A 46 -10.91 7.38 2.01
C ASN A 46 -9.40 7.59 2.18
N LYS A 47 -8.61 6.88 1.36
CA LYS A 47 -7.15 6.93 1.35
C LYS A 47 -6.62 7.45 0.02
N TYR A 48 -5.41 8.04 0.06
CA TYR A 48 -4.66 8.38 -1.14
C TYR A 48 -4.14 7.14 -1.85
N ILE A 49 -3.84 7.28 -3.13
CA ILE A 49 -3.27 6.21 -3.95
C ILE A 49 -1.82 6.56 -4.22
N PHE A 50 -0.90 5.67 -3.87
CA PHE A 50 0.50 5.74 -4.29
C PHE A 50 0.71 4.82 -5.49
N VAL A 51 1.19 5.39 -6.59
CA VAL A 51 1.44 4.69 -7.85
C VAL A 51 2.93 4.56 -8.09
N ASP A 52 3.39 3.33 -8.36
CA ASP A 52 4.66 3.02 -9.02
C ASP A 52 4.39 2.75 -10.50
N ALA A 53 4.65 3.75 -11.34
CA ALA A 53 4.57 3.63 -12.79
C ALA A 53 5.92 3.15 -13.34
N TYR A 54 6.00 1.88 -13.75
CA TYR A 54 7.24 1.23 -14.14
C TYR A 54 7.17 0.58 -15.54
N ALA A 55 8.32 0.14 -16.02
CA ALA A 55 8.43 -0.80 -17.14
C ALA A 55 9.25 -2.02 -16.70
N SER A 56 8.93 -3.19 -17.22
CA SER A 56 9.57 -4.45 -16.81
C SER A 56 11.07 -4.55 -17.12
N TRP A 57 11.55 -3.81 -18.11
CA TRP A 57 12.98 -3.73 -18.49
C TRP A 57 13.77 -2.66 -17.72
N CYS A 58 13.11 -1.79 -16.96
CA CYS A 58 13.69 -0.61 -16.32
C CYS A 58 14.60 -1.02 -15.13
N GLY A 59 15.89 -0.75 -15.21
CA GLY A 59 16.87 -1.03 -14.14
C GLY A 59 16.59 -0.30 -12.83
N PRO A 60 16.43 1.04 -12.83
CA PRO A 60 16.10 1.81 -11.62
C PRO A 60 14.77 1.39 -10.96
N CYS A 61 13.78 0.92 -11.75
CA CYS A 61 12.52 0.39 -11.22
C CYS A 61 12.76 -0.91 -10.43
N LYS A 62 13.57 -1.82 -10.98
CA LYS A 62 13.97 -3.07 -10.30
C LYS A 62 14.73 -2.79 -9.02
N LEU A 63 15.62 -1.78 -9.03
CA LEU A 63 16.35 -1.37 -7.84
C LEU A 63 15.39 -0.84 -6.77
N LEU A 64 14.43 0.02 -7.14
CA LEU A 64 13.41 0.54 -6.23
C LEU A 64 12.61 -0.60 -5.57
N LYS A 65 12.13 -1.54 -6.38
CA LYS A 65 11.37 -2.72 -5.94
C LYS A 65 12.16 -3.60 -4.98
N ASN A 66 13.45 -3.79 -5.24
CA ASN A 66 14.29 -4.73 -4.48
C ASN A 66 14.95 -4.10 -3.25
N THR A 67 14.96 -2.78 -3.10
CA THR A 67 15.60 -2.06 -1.99
C THR A 67 14.62 -1.16 -1.24
N THR A 68 14.26 -0.02 -1.80
CA THR A 68 13.45 0.99 -1.13
C THR A 68 12.09 0.48 -0.71
N PHE A 69 11.37 -0.24 -1.58
CA PHE A 69 10.04 -0.77 -1.27
C PHE A 69 10.07 -1.92 -0.25
N LYS A 70 11.23 -2.59 -0.08
CA LYS A 70 11.43 -3.60 0.95
C LYS A 70 11.90 -3.04 2.29
N ASN A 71 12.24 -1.77 2.35
CA ASN A 71 12.62 -1.15 3.61
C ASN A 71 11.44 -1.15 4.58
N SER A 72 11.64 -1.68 5.79
CA SER A 72 10.56 -1.89 6.77
C SER A 72 9.87 -0.60 7.22
N LYS A 73 10.59 0.53 7.30
CA LYS A 73 10.02 1.83 7.66
C LYS A 73 9.19 2.41 6.51
N VAL A 74 9.66 2.26 5.27
CA VAL A 74 8.92 2.64 4.05
C VAL A 74 7.65 1.82 3.95
N ALA A 75 7.77 0.49 4.06
CA ALA A 75 6.63 -0.42 3.99
C ALA A 75 5.56 -0.10 5.04
N ALA A 76 5.96 0.09 6.31
CA ALA A 76 5.04 0.46 7.37
C ALA A 76 4.30 1.77 7.02
N PHE A 77 5.04 2.81 6.64
CA PHE A 77 4.46 4.12 6.34
C PHE A 77 3.50 4.07 5.14
N PHE A 78 3.90 3.44 4.03
CA PHE A 78 3.06 3.41 2.82
C PHE A 78 1.86 2.47 2.94
N ASN A 79 2.01 1.31 3.59
CA ASN A 79 0.89 0.39 3.81
C ASN A 79 -0.16 0.99 4.76
N ASP A 80 0.25 1.80 5.74
CA ASP A 80 -0.68 2.42 6.67
C ASP A 80 -1.42 3.62 6.06
N ASN A 81 -0.78 4.39 5.19
CA ASN A 81 -1.30 5.69 4.74
C ASN A 81 -1.88 5.69 3.31
N PHE A 82 -1.51 4.73 2.46
CA PHE A 82 -1.87 4.72 1.05
C PHE A 82 -2.52 3.41 0.62
N ILE A 83 -3.27 3.47 -0.45
CA ILE A 83 -3.52 2.33 -1.33
C ILE A 83 -2.38 2.33 -2.35
N ASN A 84 -1.56 1.28 -2.36
CA ASN A 84 -0.40 1.23 -3.23
C ASN A 84 -0.71 0.39 -4.47
N VAL A 85 -0.37 0.88 -5.64
CA VAL A 85 -0.54 0.18 -6.92
C VAL A 85 0.72 0.30 -7.77
N ALA A 86 1.18 -0.83 -8.31
CA ALA A 86 2.28 -0.88 -9.26
C ALA A 86 1.74 -1.24 -10.65
N ILE A 87 2.04 -0.41 -11.65
CA ILE A 87 1.50 -0.55 -13.00
C ILE A 87 2.63 -0.60 -14.02
N ASP A 88 2.70 -1.69 -14.78
CA ASP A 88 3.57 -1.78 -15.97
C ASP A 88 2.97 -0.90 -17.08
N MET A 89 3.60 0.23 -17.34
CA MET A 89 3.11 1.24 -18.29
C MET A 89 3.16 0.79 -19.75
N GLU A 90 3.72 -0.39 -20.02
CA GLU A 90 3.81 -0.94 -21.37
C GLU A 90 2.90 -2.17 -21.57
N LYS A 91 2.08 -2.53 -20.55
CA LYS A 91 1.19 -3.71 -20.61
C LYS A 91 -0.23 -3.37 -20.16
N GLY A 92 -1.19 -4.14 -20.64
CA GLY A 92 -2.60 -3.99 -20.29
C GLY A 92 -3.11 -2.57 -20.47
N ASP A 93 -3.65 -1.97 -19.42
CA ASP A 93 -4.13 -0.58 -19.43
C ASP A 93 -3.00 0.45 -19.28
N GLY A 94 -1.77 -0.01 -19.02
CA GLY A 94 -0.61 0.84 -18.80
C GLY A 94 -0.35 1.89 -19.86
N PRO A 95 -0.36 1.56 -21.18
CA PRO A 95 -0.13 2.54 -22.23
C PRO A 95 -1.16 3.67 -22.25
N ALA A 96 -2.43 3.38 -22.00
CA ALA A 96 -3.49 4.39 -21.93
C ALA A 96 -3.31 5.29 -20.68
N LEU A 97 -2.99 4.69 -19.53
CA LEU A 97 -2.71 5.42 -18.30
C LEU A 97 -1.43 6.28 -18.42
N ALA A 98 -0.39 5.76 -19.08
CA ALA A 98 0.85 6.50 -19.33
C ALA A 98 0.57 7.77 -20.15
N GLN A 99 -0.25 7.68 -21.18
CA GLN A 99 -0.67 8.82 -21.98
C GLN A 99 -1.51 9.79 -21.14
N GLN A 100 -2.50 9.29 -20.41
CA GLN A 100 -3.39 10.10 -19.57
C GLN A 100 -2.64 10.88 -18.48
N TRP A 101 -1.62 10.25 -17.88
CA TRP A 101 -0.83 10.85 -16.79
C TRP A 101 0.42 11.58 -17.28
N GLY A 102 0.69 11.57 -18.58
CA GLY A 102 1.84 12.23 -19.18
C GLY A 102 3.18 11.62 -18.74
N ILE A 103 3.25 10.29 -18.60
CA ILE A 103 4.47 9.59 -18.18
C ILE A 103 5.53 9.67 -19.28
N GLN A 104 6.72 10.19 -18.94
CA GLN A 104 7.82 10.41 -19.88
C GLN A 104 9.06 9.56 -19.57
N ALA A 105 9.15 9.02 -18.36
CA ALA A 105 10.29 8.24 -17.89
C ALA A 105 9.89 7.25 -16.80
N TYR A 106 10.73 6.24 -16.56
CA TYR A 106 10.52 5.23 -15.53
C TYR A 106 11.70 5.17 -14.54
N PRO A 107 11.43 4.94 -13.24
CA PRO A 107 10.11 4.93 -12.62
C PRO A 107 9.54 6.34 -12.51
N THR A 108 8.23 6.48 -12.58
CA THR A 108 7.52 7.69 -12.14
C THR A 108 6.64 7.32 -10.94
N LEU A 109 6.82 8.04 -9.84
CA LEU A 109 6.07 7.85 -8.61
C LEU A 109 5.04 8.97 -8.48
N ILE A 110 3.76 8.61 -8.30
CA ILE A 110 2.67 9.59 -8.26
C ILE A 110 1.78 9.30 -7.06
N VAL A 111 1.29 10.36 -6.43
CA VAL A 111 0.21 10.26 -5.45
C VAL A 111 -1.03 10.92 -6.03
N PHE A 112 -2.14 10.18 -5.95
CA PHE A 112 -3.48 10.65 -6.29
C PHE A 112 -4.34 10.74 -5.05
N ASP A 113 -5.36 11.58 -5.07
CA ASP A 113 -6.41 11.56 -4.07
C ASP A 113 -7.36 10.36 -4.27
N ALA A 114 -8.33 10.19 -3.37
CA ALA A 114 -9.29 9.09 -3.42
C ALA A 114 -10.23 9.14 -4.65
N ASN A 115 -10.27 10.26 -5.37
CA ASN A 115 -11.06 10.42 -6.59
C ASN A 115 -10.22 10.26 -7.86
N GLY A 116 -8.93 9.94 -7.73
CA GLY A 116 -8.02 9.77 -8.85
C GLY A 116 -7.47 11.08 -9.43
N LYS A 117 -7.55 12.20 -8.69
CA LYS A 117 -6.92 13.45 -9.07
C LYS A 117 -5.45 13.47 -8.62
N PRO A 118 -4.49 13.80 -9.50
CA PRO A 118 -3.07 13.82 -9.12
C PRO A 118 -2.80 14.93 -8.09
N VAL A 119 -2.06 14.57 -7.04
CA VAL A 119 -1.64 15.46 -5.95
C VAL A 119 -0.18 15.90 -6.11
N THR A 120 0.70 14.95 -6.39
CA THR A 120 2.13 15.20 -6.61
C THR A 120 2.77 14.01 -7.31
N GLY A 121 3.89 14.25 -7.99
CA GLY A 121 4.64 13.20 -8.67
C GLY A 121 6.14 13.53 -8.73
N THR A 122 6.94 12.51 -8.98
CA THR A 122 8.38 12.60 -9.18
C THR A 122 8.86 11.50 -10.12
N MET A 123 9.99 11.71 -10.78
CA MET A 123 10.60 10.73 -11.69
C MET A 123 11.94 10.25 -11.13
N GLY A 124 12.27 9.00 -11.41
CA GLY A 124 13.53 8.40 -11.07
C GLY A 124 13.54 7.65 -9.72
N TYR A 125 14.68 7.04 -9.43
CA TYR A 125 14.92 6.29 -8.20
C TYR A 125 14.91 7.22 -6.98
N MET A 126 14.29 6.74 -5.89
CA MET A 126 14.32 7.40 -4.58
C MET A 126 14.81 6.43 -3.49
N GLY A 127 15.71 6.89 -2.62
CA GLY A 127 16.09 6.17 -1.41
C GLY A 127 14.97 6.18 -0.36
N ALA A 128 15.09 5.30 0.64
CA ALA A 128 14.05 5.11 1.67
C ALA A 128 13.66 6.41 2.40
N GLY A 129 14.64 7.22 2.80
CA GLY A 129 14.39 8.49 3.50
C GLY A 129 13.64 9.51 2.64
N ASP A 130 14.00 9.60 1.38
CA ASP A 130 13.40 10.57 0.45
C ASP A 130 11.99 10.12 0.04
N LEU A 131 11.74 8.82 -0.12
CA LEU A 131 10.42 8.30 -0.40
C LEU A 131 9.45 8.57 0.77
N ILE A 132 9.88 8.42 2.02
CA ILE A 132 9.07 8.79 3.18
C ILE A 132 8.76 10.29 3.20
N LYS A 133 9.76 11.15 2.90
CA LYS A 133 9.53 12.61 2.79
C LYS A 133 8.52 12.95 1.69
N PHE A 134 8.64 12.29 0.53
CA PHE A 134 7.71 12.46 -0.58
C PHE A 134 6.28 12.08 -0.19
N GLY A 135 6.08 10.94 0.47
CA GLY A 135 4.77 10.52 0.96
C GLY A 135 4.18 11.48 2.01
N LYS A 136 4.99 11.95 2.94
CA LYS A 136 4.57 12.97 3.93
C LYS A 136 4.17 14.29 3.28
N LEU A 137 4.94 14.74 2.28
CA LEU A 137 4.61 15.94 1.51
C LEU A 137 3.28 15.78 0.78
N ALA A 138 3.02 14.62 0.18
CA ALA A 138 1.75 14.35 -0.48
C ALA A 138 0.57 14.46 0.50
N LEU A 139 0.68 13.85 1.68
CA LEU A 139 -0.35 13.92 2.72
C LEU A 139 -0.56 15.36 3.25
N SER A 140 0.49 16.18 3.34
CA SER A 140 0.37 17.57 3.82
C SER A 140 -0.33 18.51 2.84
N LYS A 141 -0.17 18.29 1.52
CA LYS A 141 -0.84 19.11 0.49
C LYS A 141 -2.36 19.03 0.52
N THR A 142 -2.90 18.01 1.11
CA THR A 142 -4.33 17.71 1.15
C THR A 142 -5.01 18.22 2.42
N ALA A 143 -4.25 18.41 3.50
CA ALA A 143 -4.74 19.05 4.72
C ALA A 143 -4.97 20.58 4.56
N ALA A 144 -4.53 21.16 3.42
CA ALA A 144 -4.60 22.61 3.13
C ALA A 144 -5.70 22.98 2.13
N GLN A 145 -6.56 22.03 1.72
CA GLN A 145 -7.75 22.25 0.90
C GLN A 145 -9.02 22.06 1.75
#